data_e9999674bf17f30beef65c96c60db3d9
#
_entry.id   e9999674bf17f30beef65c96c60db3d9
#
_cell.length_a   1.000
_cell.length_b   1.000
_cell.length_c   1.000
_cell.angle_alpha   90.00
_cell.angle_beta   90.00
_cell.angle_gamma   90.00
#
_symmetry.space_group_name_H-M   'P 1'
#
loop_
_entity.id
_entity.type
_entity.pdbx_description
1 polymer ?
#
loop_
_entity_poly.entity_id
_entity_poly.type
_entity_poly.pdbx_seq_one_letter_code
_entity_poly.pdbx_strand_id
1 'polypeptide(L)'
;MANHKTHYEDCDILVVGGGMAGTGATFEARHWGRDMKIVCVEKANIDRSGAVAQGLYAINCYMGMQWGENQPEDHVRYARNDLMGMVREDLGYDMARHVDSTVHMFDEWGLPMMKNEETGRYLSCLLYTSPSPRDISGSRMPSSA
;
A
#
# COMPACT_ATOMS: atom_id res chain seq x y z
N MET A 1 -24.81 22.67 25.22
CA MET A 1 -24.62 22.50 23.77
C MET A 1 -23.20 22.94 23.44
N ALA A 2 -22.41 22.09 22.82
CA ALA A 2 -21.06 22.47 22.42
C ALA A 2 -21.13 23.53 21.31
N ASN A 3 -20.46 24.66 21.56
CA ASN A 3 -20.41 25.76 20.62
C ASN A 3 -19.45 25.39 19.51
N HIS A 4 -19.96 24.79 18.43
CA HIS A 4 -19.14 24.39 17.28
C HIS A 4 -18.74 25.64 16.50
N LYS A 5 -17.43 25.89 16.47
CA LYS A 5 -16.87 26.94 15.64
C LYS A 5 -16.72 26.39 14.22
N THR A 6 -17.39 27.00 13.26
CA THR A 6 -17.26 26.67 11.86
C THR A 6 -16.06 27.39 11.25
N HIS A 7 -15.19 26.66 10.56
CA HIS A 7 -14.12 27.22 9.76
C HIS A 7 -14.46 27.00 8.29
N TYR A 8 -14.24 28.03 7.50
CA TYR A 8 -14.38 27.98 6.05
C TYR A 8 -12.99 28.04 5.43
N GLU A 9 -12.75 27.16 4.50
CA GLU A 9 -11.47 27.06 3.80
C GLU A 9 -11.74 26.85 2.32
N ASP A 10 -11.20 27.74 1.48
CA ASP A 10 -11.30 27.60 0.03
C ASP A 10 -10.12 26.79 -0.49
N CYS A 11 -10.37 25.93 -1.46
CA CYS A 11 -9.33 25.15 -2.11
C CYS A 11 -9.72 24.81 -3.54
N ASP A 12 -8.71 24.53 -4.36
CA ASP A 12 -8.91 24.04 -5.72
C ASP A 12 -9.19 22.54 -5.73
N ILE A 13 -8.53 21.81 -4.82
CA ILE A 13 -8.70 20.35 -4.66
C ILE A 13 -8.92 20.04 -3.18
N LEU A 14 -10.02 19.36 -2.87
CA LEU A 14 -10.32 18.84 -1.54
C LEU A 14 -10.16 17.33 -1.54
N VAL A 15 -9.30 16.83 -0.65
CA VAL A 15 -9.17 15.40 -0.34
C VAL A 15 -9.79 15.13 1.03
N VAL A 16 -10.70 14.18 1.10
CA VAL A 16 -11.37 13.80 2.35
C VAL A 16 -10.89 12.45 2.82
N GLY A 17 -10.22 12.44 3.95
CA GLY A 17 -9.60 11.27 4.58
C GLY A 17 -8.08 11.25 4.40
N GLY A 18 -7.36 11.10 5.51
CA GLY A 18 -5.89 11.11 5.57
C GLY A 18 -5.25 9.72 5.71
N GLY A 19 -5.97 8.65 5.35
CA GLY A 19 -5.40 7.32 5.24
C GLY A 19 -4.53 7.17 3.99
N MET A 20 -4.03 5.97 3.71
CA MET A 20 -3.12 5.71 2.59
C MET A 20 -3.64 6.22 1.24
N ALA A 21 -4.92 6.00 0.93
CA ALA A 21 -5.51 6.49 -0.31
C ALA A 21 -5.56 8.03 -0.37
N GLY A 22 -5.96 8.69 0.72
CA GLY A 22 -6.05 10.15 0.77
C GLY A 22 -4.69 10.82 0.75
N THR A 23 -3.71 10.28 1.46
CA THR A 23 -2.33 10.81 1.43
C THR A 23 -1.71 10.63 0.04
N GLY A 24 -1.89 9.46 -0.60
CA GLY A 24 -1.46 9.24 -1.97
C GLY A 24 -2.13 10.21 -2.96
N ALA A 25 -3.45 10.37 -2.86
CA ALA A 25 -4.17 11.31 -3.71
C ALA A 25 -3.70 12.78 -3.50
N THR A 26 -3.41 13.17 -2.26
CA THR A 26 -2.89 14.51 -1.95
C THR A 26 -1.50 14.71 -2.52
N PHE A 27 -0.64 13.69 -2.42
CA PHE A 27 0.70 13.71 -3.00
C PHE A 27 0.64 13.86 -4.52
N GLU A 28 -0.12 13.02 -5.20
CA GLU A 28 -0.29 13.09 -6.65
C GLU A 28 -0.93 14.40 -7.10
N ALA A 29 -1.97 14.85 -6.41
CA ALA A 29 -2.56 16.15 -6.70
C ALA A 29 -1.53 17.29 -6.60
N ARG A 30 -0.63 17.24 -5.61
CA ARG A 30 0.44 18.22 -5.45
C ARG A 30 1.52 18.10 -6.54
N HIS A 31 1.83 16.88 -6.96
CA HIS A 31 2.79 16.64 -8.02
C HIS A 31 2.35 17.28 -9.35
N TRP A 32 1.09 17.11 -9.70
CA TRP A 32 0.53 17.62 -10.96
C TRP A 32 -0.01 19.05 -10.86
N GLY A 33 -0.59 19.42 -9.73
CA GLY A 33 -1.20 20.73 -9.47
C GLY A 33 -0.33 21.61 -8.59
N ARG A 34 0.88 21.94 -9.02
CA ARG A 34 1.88 22.65 -8.21
C ARG A 34 1.42 24.01 -7.70
N ASP A 35 0.62 24.70 -8.50
CA ASP A 35 0.13 26.05 -8.19
C ASP A 35 -1.27 26.03 -7.55
N MET A 36 -1.88 24.85 -7.41
CA MET A 36 -3.19 24.67 -6.82
C MET A 36 -3.12 24.63 -5.31
N LYS A 37 -4.13 25.20 -4.65
CA LYS A 37 -4.34 25.06 -3.21
C LYS A 37 -5.02 23.72 -2.94
N ILE A 38 -4.28 22.80 -2.35
CA ILE A 38 -4.77 21.45 -2.04
C ILE A 38 -4.98 21.35 -0.53
N VAL A 39 -6.16 20.93 -0.13
CA VAL A 39 -6.53 20.73 1.27
C VAL A 39 -6.89 19.27 1.49
N CYS A 40 -6.22 18.63 2.43
CA CYS A 40 -6.58 17.31 2.92
C CYS A 40 -7.22 17.45 4.30
N VAL A 41 -8.44 16.94 4.45
CA VAL A 41 -9.15 16.95 5.73
C VAL A 41 -9.24 15.55 6.29
N GLU A 42 -8.92 15.42 7.57
CA GLU A 42 -8.95 14.15 8.30
C GLU A 42 -9.74 14.32 9.60
N LYS A 43 -10.57 13.33 9.90
CA LYS A 43 -11.38 13.30 11.11
C LYS A 43 -10.56 13.07 12.37
N ALA A 44 -9.51 12.25 12.24
CA ALA A 44 -8.61 11.90 13.33
C ALA A 44 -7.28 12.66 13.22
N ASN A 45 -6.30 12.31 14.04
CA ASN A 45 -4.95 12.83 13.88
C ASN A 45 -4.31 12.24 12.61
N ILE A 46 -3.81 13.10 11.74
CA ILE A 46 -3.21 12.70 10.45
C ILE A 46 -2.05 11.71 10.62
N ASP A 47 -1.26 11.84 11.68
CA ASP A 47 -0.12 10.96 11.96
C ASP A 47 -0.54 9.52 12.32
N ARG A 48 -1.82 9.32 12.61
CA ARG A 48 -2.38 8.01 13.02
C ARG A 48 -3.64 7.65 12.27
N SER A 49 -3.80 8.20 11.09
CA SER A 49 -5.01 8.02 10.31
C SER A 49 -4.92 6.81 9.39
N GLY A 50 -6.04 6.12 9.27
CA GLY A 50 -6.18 4.96 8.41
C GLY A 50 -5.61 3.66 8.99
N ALA A 51 -5.90 2.56 8.30
CA ALA A 51 -5.53 1.21 8.74
C ALA A 51 -4.01 0.97 8.77
N VAL A 52 -3.28 1.57 7.83
CA VAL A 52 -1.82 1.41 7.73
C VAL A 52 -1.13 1.98 8.96
N ALA A 53 -1.55 3.15 9.44
CA ALA A 53 -0.98 3.79 10.63
C ALA A 53 -1.27 3.04 11.93
N GLN A 54 -2.18 2.07 11.91
CA GLN A 54 -2.56 1.28 13.09
C GLN A 54 -1.72 0.02 13.31
N GLY A 55 -0.66 -0.17 12.55
CA GLY A 55 0.29 -1.26 12.78
C GLY A 55 0.59 -2.16 11.58
N LEU A 56 0.23 -1.76 10.39
CA LEU A 56 0.70 -2.42 9.18
C LEU A 56 2.13 -1.96 8.88
N TYR A 57 3.06 -2.88 8.89
CA TYR A 57 4.48 -2.64 8.65
C TYR A 57 5.05 -3.42 7.46
N ALA A 58 4.18 -4.08 6.70
CA ALA A 58 4.55 -4.82 5.50
C ALA A 58 3.79 -4.29 4.29
N ILE A 59 4.48 -4.18 3.18
CA ILE A 59 3.89 -3.83 1.89
C ILE A 59 3.71 -5.13 1.11
N ASN A 60 2.46 -5.44 0.79
CA ASN A 60 2.14 -6.54 -0.10
C ASN A 60 2.10 -6.03 -1.53
N CYS A 61 3.18 -6.19 -2.25
CA CYS A 61 3.31 -5.74 -3.62
C CYS A 61 4.18 -6.68 -4.44
N TYR A 62 4.04 -6.60 -5.76
CA TYR A 62 4.91 -7.26 -6.70
C TYR A 62 6.17 -6.42 -6.93
N MET A 63 7.34 -7.06 -6.88
CA MET A 63 8.64 -6.43 -7.10
C MET A 63 9.45 -7.29 -8.10
N GLY A 64 9.01 -7.32 -9.35
CA GLY A 64 9.53 -8.26 -10.33
C GLY A 64 10.94 -7.96 -10.82
N MET A 65 11.23 -6.71 -11.09
CA MET A 65 12.50 -6.33 -11.73
C MET A 65 13.74 -6.51 -10.84
N GLN A 66 13.56 -6.49 -9.51
CA GLN A 66 14.69 -6.58 -8.58
C GLN A 66 14.93 -7.99 -8.03
N TRP A 67 13.96 -8.90 -8.18
CA TRP A 67 13.90 -10.13 -7.41
C TRP A 67 13.90 -11.39 -8.23
N GLY A 68 13.97 -11.28 -9.55
CA GLY A 68 14.14 -12.40 -10.43
C GLY A 68 13.04 -12.57 -11.48
N GLU A 69 12.61 -13.79 -11.70
CA GLU A 69 11.82 -14.20 -12.87
C GLU A 69 10.32 -13.94 -12.76
N ASN A 70 9.85 -13.38 -11.66
CA ASN A 70 8.42 -13.12 -11.47
C ASN A 70 7.91 -12.07 -12.45
N GLN A 71 6.68 -12.25 -12.89
CA GLN A 71 5.99 -11.35 -13.79
C GLN A 71 4.72 -10.77 -13.11
N PRO A 72 4.18 -9.63 -13.56
CA PRO A 72 2.94 -9.08 -13.03
C PRO A 72 1.77 -10.07 -12.98
N GLU A 73 1.73 -11.00 -13.94
CA GLU A 73 0.74 -12.07 -14.00
C GLU A 73 0.81 -13.03 -12.81
N ASP A 74 1.99 -13.21 -12.24
CA ASP A 74 2.16 -14.05 -11.05
C ASP A 74 1.49 -13.44 -9.83
N HIS A 75 1.54 -12.11 -9.70
CA HIS A 75 0.80 -11.39 -8.68
C HIS A 75 -0.72 -11.57 -8.85
N VAL A 76 -1.22 -11.45 -10.07
CA VAL A 76 -2.63 -11.67 -10.37
C VAL A 76 -3.05 -13.10 -10.03
N ARG A 77 -2.22 -14.08 -10.42
CA ARG A 77 -2.48 -15.49 -10.11
C ARG A 77 -2.50 -15.75 -8.62
N TYR A 78 -1.56 -15.17 -7.88
CA TYR A 78 -1.53 -15.24 -6.42
C TYR A 78 -2.80 -14.63 -5.82
N ALA A 79 -3.14 -13.40 -6.18
CA ALA A 79 -4.31 -12.71 -5.66
C ALA A 79 -5.61 -13.47 -5.99
N ARG A 80 -5.72 -14.04 -7.18
CA ARG A 80 -6.87 -14.88 -7.58
C ARG A 80 -7.02 -16.07 -6.65
N ASN A 81 -5.92 -16.75 -6.36
CA ASN A 81 -5.94 -17.95 -5.51
C ASN A 81 -6.23 -17.59 -4.05
N ASP A 82 -5.57 -16.56 -3.51
CA ASP A 82 -5.74 -16.13 -2.12
C ASP A 82 -7.16 -15.58 -1.85
N LEU A 83 -7.74 -14.88 -2.81
CA LEU A 83 -9.07 -14.31 -2.72
C LEU A 83 -10.17 -15.19 -3.36
N MET A 84 -9.87 -16.45 -3.65
CA MET A 84 -10.83 -17.41 -4.21
C MET A 84 -11.58 -16.89 -5.46
N GLY A 85 -10.88 -16.15 -6.31
CA GLY A 85 -11.43 -15.55 -7.53
C GLY A 85 -12.20 -14.24 -7.32
N MET A 86 -12.35 -13.75 -6.11
CA MET A 86 -13.01 -12.47 -5.81
C MET A 86 -12.02 -11.31 -5.94
N VAL A 87 -11.49 -11.11 -7.14
CA VAL A 87 -10.50 -10.07 -7.42
C VAL A 87 -10.74 -9.45 -8.81
N ARG A 88 -10.50 -8.16 -8.89
CA ARG A 88 -10.44 -7.44 -10.17
C ARG A 88 -9.03 -7.62 -10.73
N GLU A 89 -8.87 -8.61 -11.59
CA GLU A 89 -7.56 -9.02 -12.13
C GLU A 89 -6.92 -7.95 -13.00
N ASP A 90 -7.72 -7.20 -13.73
CA ASP A 90 -7.29 -6.06 -14.54
C ASP A 90 -6.64 -4.97 -13.68
N LEU A 91 -7.26 -4.62 -12.54
CA LEU A 91 -6.71 -3.65 -11.60
C LEU A 91 -5.47 -4.20 -10.87
N GLY A 92 -5.49 -5.47 -10.50
CA GLY A 92 -4.35 -6.14 -9.89
C GLY A 92 -3.13 -6.17 -10.81
N TYR A 93 -3.35 -6.44 -12.08
CA TYR A 93 -2.29 -6.40 -13.09
C TYR A 93 -1.75 -4.99 -13.29
N ASP A 94 -2.63 -4.01 -13.44
CA ASP A 94 -2.23 -2.61 -13.62
C ASP A 94 -1.43 -2.09 -12.42
N MET A 95 -1.84 -2.41 -11.22
CA MET A 95 -1.10 -2.10 -10.00
C MET A 95 0.28 -2.79 -10.00
N ALA A 96 0.34 -4.07 -10.32
CA ALA A 96 1.58 -4.84 -10.26
C ALA A 96 2.66 -4.28 -11.20
N ARG A 97 2.31 -3.86 -12.40
CA ARG A 97 3.28 -3.31 -13.35
C ARG A 97 3.80 -1.91 -13.01
N HIS A 98 3.18 -1.23 -12.03
CA HIS A 98 3.57 0.14 -11.64
C HIS A 98 4.14 0.24 -10.22
N VAL A 99 4.07 -0.83 -9.43
CA VAL A 99 4.43 -0.77 -8.01
C VAL A 99 5.91 -0.53 -7.76
N ASP A 100 6.79 -1.01 -8.63
CA ASP A 100 8.24 -0.86 -8.48
C ASP A 100 8.64 0.62 -8.35
N SER A 101 8.08 1.49 -9.19
CA SER A 101 8.36 2.93 -9.13
C SER A 101 7.89 3.55 -7.81
N THR A 102 6.76 3.11 -7.29
CA THR A 102 6.22 3.58 -6.00
C THR A 102 7.11 3.17 -4.83
N VAL A 103 7.64 1.96 -4.84
CA VAL A 103 8.54 1.49 -3.77
C VAL A 103 9.87 2.26 -3.80
N HIS A 104 10.39 2.57 -4.99
CA HIS A 104 11.57 3.44 -5.12
C HIS A 104 11.34 4.84 -4.54
N MET A 105 10.15 5.41 -4.72
CA MET A 105 9.82 6.70 -4.11
C MET A 105 9.89 6.66 -2.58
N PHE A 106 9.53 5.55 -1.95
CA PHE A 106 9.68 5.41 -0.50
C PHE A 106 11.14 5.50 -0.05
N ASP A 107 12.06 4.91 -0.80
CA ASP A 107 13.49 5.07 -0.54
C ASP A 107 13.95 6.53 -0.69
N GLU A 108 13.51 7.21 -1.74
CA GLU A 108 13.82 8.62 -1.97
C GLU A 108 13.29 9.53 -0.86
N TRP A 109 12.17 9.17 -0.25
CA TRP A 109 11.60 9.90 0.90
C TRP A 109 12.27 9.54 2.22
N GLY A 110 13.25 8.62 2.20
CA GLY A 110 13.99 8.22 3.39
C GLY A 110 13.21 7.28 4.31
N LEU A 111 12.18 6.59 3.80
CA LEU A 111 11.55 5.51 4.54
C LEU A 111 12.54 4.35 4.72
N PRO A 112 12.72 3.83 5.96
CA PRO A 112 13.69 2.77 6.22
C PRO A 112 13.17 1.43 5.73
N MET A 113 13.19 1.22 4.41
CA MET A 113 12.88 -0.08 3.82
C MET A 113 14.00 -1.07 4.16
N MET A 114 13.62 -2.22 4.71
CA MET A 114 14.62 -3.23 5.07
C MET A 114 15.29 -3.80 3.83
N LYS A 115 16.62 -3.74 3.81
CA LYS A 115 17.47 -4.29 2.75
C LYS A 115 18.45 -5.30 3.32
N ASN A 116 18.83 -6.25 2.50
CA ASN A 116 19.93 -7.15 2.80
C ASN A 116 21.24 -6.34 2.73
N GLU A 117 22.03 -6.41 3.79
CA GLU A 117 23.25 -5.60 3.94
C GLU A 117 24.33 -5.97 2.90
N GLU A 118 24.40 -7.24 2.48
CA GLU A 118 25.41 -7.72 1.54
C GLU A 118 25.03 -7.42 0.08
N THR A 119 23.76 -7.53 -0.26
CA THR A 119 23.30 -7.42 -1.65
C THR A 119 22.65 -6.08 -1.97
N GLY A 120 22.29 -5.29 -0.95
CA GLY A 120 21.55 -4.05 -1.10
C GLY A 120 20.10 -4.22 -1.59
N ARG A 121 19.63 -5.46 -1.75
CA ARG A 121 18.27 -5.75 -2.20
C ARG A 121 17.28 -5.63 -1.07
N TYR A 122 16.06 -5.21 -1.38
CA TYR A 122 14.99 -5.22 -0.39
C TYR A 122 14.76 -6.63 0.15
N LEU A 123 14.53 -6.72 1.44
CA LEU A 123 14.12 -7.99 2.04
C LEU A 123 12.68 -8.28 1.65
N SER A 124 12.47 -9.31 0.85
CA SER A 124 11.14 -9.85 0.67
C SER A 124 10.75 -10.64 1.91
N CYS A 125 9.58 -10.39 2.41
CA CYS A 125 8.96 -11.39 3.25
C CYS A 125 8.73 -12.63 2.39
N LEU A 126 9.03 -13.82 2.92
CA LEU A 126 8.80 -15.13 2.27
C LEU A 126 7.36 -15.36 1.77
N LEU A 127 6.49 -14.40 2.01
CA LEU A 127 5.13 -14.33 1.54
C LEU A 127 4.97 -14.35 0.01
N TYR A 128 6.03 -13.98 -0.73
CA TYR A 128 5.98 -13.92 -2.20
C TYR A 128 6.51 -15.15 -2.90
N THR A 129 7.22 -16.00 -2.16
CA THR A 129 7.79 -17.24 -2.69
C THR A 129 7.26 -18.48 -1.97
N SER A 130 6.47 -18.28 -0.92
CA SER A 130 5.86 -19.35 -0.12
C SER A 130 4.41 -18.97 0.17
N PRO A 131 3.54 -19.94 0.40
CA PRO A 131 2.21 -19.67 0.89
C PRO A 131 2.28 -18.79 2.15
N SER A 132 1.34 -17.88 2.29
CA SER A 132 1.24 -16.96 3.41
C SER A 132 1.37 -17.72 4.74
N PRO A 133 1.94 -17.13 5.82
CA PRO A 133 1.87 -17.75 7.15
C PRO A 133 0.45 -18.13 7.57
N ARG A 134 -0.54 -17.46 7.00
CA ARG A 134 -1.95 -17.79 7.18
C ARG A 134 -2.30 -19.08 6.45
N ASP A 135 -1.77 -19.32 5.27
CA ASP A 135 -1.95 -20.57 4.51
C ASP A 135 -1.22 -21.72 5.19
N ILE A 136 -0.05 -21.45 5.75
CA ILE A 136 0.70 -22.43 6.54
C ILE A 136 -0.03 -22.77 7.84
N SER A 137 -0.65 -21.79 8.49
CA SER A 137 -1.40 -22.01 9.73
C SER A 137 -2.75 -22.70 9.47
N GLY A 138 -3.43 -22.36 8.37
CA GLY A 138 -4.69 -22.98 7.97
C GLY A 138 -4.55 -24.43 7.53
N SER A 139 -3.45 -24.77 6.89
CA SER A 139 -3.16 -26.13 6.46
C SER A 139 -2.75 -27.08 7.62
N ARG A 140 -2.48 -26.53 8.79
CA ARG A 140 -2.08 -27.28 9.99
C ARG A 140 -3.16 -27.39 11.04
N MET A 141 -4.40 -27.12 10.73
CA MET A 141 -5.47 -27.59 11.59
C MET A 141 -5.47 -29.13 11.53
N PRO A 142 -5.11 -29.82 12.64
CA PRO A 142 -5.26 -31.25 12.65
C PRO A 142 -6.72 -31.54 12.37
N SER A 143 -6.97 -32.35 11.36
CA SER A 143 -8.26 -32.97 11.21
C SER A 143 -8.53 -33.68 12.54
N SER A 144 -9.40 -33.12 13.35
CA SER A 144 -9.87 -33.80 14.53
C SER A 144 -10.47 -35.12 14.10
N ALA A 145 -9.77 -36.17 14.45
CA ALA A 145 -10.33 -37.52 14.42
C ALA A 145 -11.55 -37.63 15.34
#